data_8deefc136382066e77bc0c0c8dee93ba
#
_entry.id   8deefc136382066e77bc0c0c8dee93ba
#
_cell.length_a   1.000
_cell.length_b   1.000
_cell.length_c   1.000
_cell.angle_alpha   90.00
_cell.angle_beta   90.00
_cell.angle_gamma   90.00
#
_symmetry.space_group_name_H-M   'P 1'
#
loop_
_entity.id
_entity.type
_entity.pdbx_description
1 polymer ?
#
loop_
_entity_poly.entity_id
_entity_poly.type
_entity_poly.pdbx_seq_one_letter_code
_entity_poly.pdbx_strand_id
1 'polypeptide(L)'
;MCSLLKQYGPLLGRILLSVIFIIAGINKITGFEGTAGYMASKGLPMTEVLLVLTILIELGGGLMILLGWQARWGATAIFLFIIPVTLIFHPFWTFEGQEAMHQFHSFFKNLAIMGGMMFIMVFGSGPFSIGGDHCPKIGK
;
A
#
# COMPACT_ATOMS: atom_id res chain seq x y z
N MET A 1 21.54 -5.74 -20.12
CA MET A 1 20.13 -5.57 -19.72
C MET A 1 19.86 -6.15 -18.33
N CYS A 2 20.18 -7.42 -18.03
CA CYS A 2 19.91 -8.03 -16.71
C CYS A 2 20.63 -7.36 -15.53
N SER A 3 21.82 -6.81 -15.68
CA SER A 3 22.57 -6.16 -14.60
C SER A 3 21.93 -4.83 -14.18
N LEU A 4 21.52 -4.01 -15.13
CA LEU A 4 20.84 -2.73 -14.86
C LEU A 4 19.46 -2.94 -14.23
N LEU A 5 18.69 -3.91 -14.70
CA LEU A 5 17.39 -4.24 -14.12
C LEU A 5 17.52 -4.75 -12.68
N LYS A 6 18.52 -5.56 -12.38
CA LYS A 6 18.79 -6.00 -11.01
C LYS A 6 19.24 -4.88 -10.09
N GLN A 7 19.94 -3.90 -10.62
CA GLN A 7 20.45 -2.76 -9.87
C GLN A 7 19.40 -1.70 -9.61
N TYR A 8 18.65 -1.27 -10.63
CA TYR A 8 17.69 -0.15 -10.53
C TYR A 8 16.24 -0.57 -10.42
N GLY A 9 15.89 -1.78 -10.88
CA GLY A 9 14.51 -2.27 -10.84
C GLY A 9 13.86 -2.24 -9.46
N PRO A 10 14.52 -2.75 -8.40
CA PRO A 10 13.97 -2.69 -7.05
C PRO A 10 13.72 -1.26 -6.54
N LEU A 11 14.63 -0.32 -6.85
CA LEU A 11 14.45 1.09 -6.50
C LEU A 11 13.23 1.69 -7.19
N LEU A 12 13.12 1.51 -8.51
CA LEU A 12 11.97 2.00 -9.28
C LEU A 12 10.66 1.37 -8.82
N GLY A 13 10.66 0.07 -8.56
CA GLY A 13 9.49 -0.64 -8.03
C GLY A 13 9.02 -0.07 -6.69
N ARG A 14 9.95 0.22 -5.77
CA ARG A 14 9.64 0.84 -4.48
C ARG A 14 9.07 2.25 -4.64
N ILE A 15 9.66 3.07 -5.51
CA ILE A 15 9.15 4.42 -5.80
C ILE A 15 7.72 4.34 -6.33
N LEU A 16 7.46 3.51 -7.33
CA LEU A 16 6.14 3.38 -7.94
C LEU A 16 5.09 2.85 -6.96
N LEU A 17 5.45 1.87 -6.12
CA LEU A 17 4.52 1.31 -5.13
C LEU A 17 4.28 2.24 -3.94
N SER A 18 5.29 2.98 -3.49
CA SER A 18 5.17 3.82 -2.30
C SER A 18 4.43 5.12 -2.56
N VAL A 19 4.56 5.69 -3.74
CA VAL A 19 4.04 7.01 -4.08
C VAL A 19 2.52 7.10 -3.91
N ILE A 20 1.78 6.04 -4.25
CA ILE A 20 0.32 6.02 -4.11
C ILE A 20 -0.11 6.12 -2.63
N PHE A 21 0.61 5.45 -1.72
CA PHE A 21 0.31 5.47 -0.28
C PHE A 21 0.70 6.77 0.37
N ILE A 22 1.84 7.35 -0.01
CA ILE A 22 2.28 8.66 0.47
C ILE A 22 1.27 9.73 0.09
N ILE A 23 0.86 9.78 -1.18
CA ILE A 23 -0.16 10.72 -1.66
C ILE A 23 -1.50 10.48 -0.96
N ALA A 24 -1.92 9.22 -0.83
CA ALA A 24 -3.17 8.86 -0.15
C ALA A 24 -3.17 9.29 1.32
N GLY A 25 -2.07 9.09 2.04
CA GLY A 25 -1.92 9.51 3.42
C GLY A 25 -1.95 11.04 3.57
N ILE A 26 -1.25 11.77 2.69
CA ILE A 26 -1.29 13.25 2.68
C ILE A 26 -2.70 13.77 2.41
N ASN A 27 -3.39 13.21 1.41
CA ASN A 27 -4.77 13.61 1.09
C ASN A 27 -5.73 13.35 2.25
N LYS A 28 -5.53 12.29 3.03
CA LYS A 28 -6.32 12.01 4.23
C LYS A 28 -6.05 12.98 5.37
N ILE A 29 -4.85 13.50 5.49
CA ILE A 29 -4.52 14.55 6.46
C ILE A 29 -5.24 15.86 6.07
N THR A 30 -5.15 16.26 4.81
CA THR A 30 -5.73 17.52 4.32
C THR A 30 -7.27 17.47 4.25
N GLY A 31 -7.85 16.30 3.98
CA GLY A 31 -9.29 16.04 3.91
C GLY A 31 -9.81 15.20 5.06
N PHE A 32 -9.29 15.38 6.28
CA PHE A 32 -9.55 14.49 7.42
C PHE A 32 -11.04 14.34 7.74
N GLU A 33 -11.77 15.45 7.90
CA GLU A 33 -13.20 15.44 8.24
C GLU A 33 -14.05 14.76 7.16
N GLY A 34 -13.78 15.06 5.89
CA GLY A 34 -14.48 14.45 4.76
C GLY A 34 -14.24 12.95 4.68
N THR A 35 -13.01 12.51 4.92
CA THR A 35 -12.66 11.09 4.93
C THR A 35 -13.30 10.37 6.11
N ALA A 36 -13.26 10.96 7.31
CA ALA A 36 -13.92 10.40 8.49
C ALA A 36 -15.44 10.27 8.28
N GLY A 37 -16.08 11.27 7.68
CA GLY A 37 -17.50 11.24 7.30
C GLY A 37 -17.80 10.11 6.28
N TYR A 38 -16.96 9.93 5.28
CA TYR A 38 -17.11 8.84 4.32
C TYR A 38 -16.96 7.46 4.99
N MET A 39 -16.00 7.30 5.89
CA MET A 39 -15.84 6.07 6.68
C MET A 39 -17.08 5.78 7.55
N ALA A 40 -17.65 6.81 8.17
CA ALA A 40 -18.88 6.71 8.97
C ALA A 40 -20.07 6.25 8.08
N SER A 41 -20.18 6.74 6.86
CA SER A 41 -21.22 6.32 5.91
C SER A 41 -21.14 4.85 5.53
N LYS A 42 -19.96 4.23 5.69
CA LYS A 42 -19.73 2.78 5.50
C LYS A 42 -20.00 1.96 6.77
N GLY A 43 -20.50 2.58 7.84
CA GLY A 43 -20.82 1.92 9.09
C GLY A 43 -19.62 1.61 9.99
N LEU A 44 -18.47 2.24 9.76
CA LEU A 44 -17.30 2.04 10.59
C LEU A 44 -17.44 2.80 11.91
N PRO A 45 -17.14 2.18 13.06
CA PRO A 45 -17.10 2.84 14.35
C PRO A 45 -15.78 3.62 14.52
N MET A 46 -15.76 4.60 15.42
CA MET A 46 -14.54 5.31 15.84
C MET A 46 -13.71 5.80 14.63
N THR A 47 -14.35 6.43 13.66
CA THR A 47 -13.77 6.74 12.35
C THR A 47 -12.53 7.62 12.43
N GLU A 48 -12.47 8.56 13.37
CA GLU A 48 -11.28 9.42 13.54
C GLU A 48 -10.06 8.61 13.97
N VAL A 49 -10.23 7.67 14.91
CA VAL A 49 -9.14 6.79 15.37
C VAL A 49 -8.69 5.87 14.24
N LEU A 50 -9.63 5.24 13.55
CA LEU A 50 -9.33 4.38 12.39
C LEU A 50 -8.64 5.16 11.27
N LEU A 51 -9.04 6.41 11.05
CA LEU A 51 -8.42 7.27 10.04
C LEU A 51 -6.98 7.64 10.41
N VAL A 52 -6.71 7.97 11.67
CA VAL A 52 -5.34 8.21 12.15
C VAL A 52 -4.47 6.97 11.94
N LEU A 53 -4.97 5.78 12.30
CA LEU A 53 -4.25 4.51 12.06
C LEU A 53 -4.01 4.27 10.56
N THR A 54 -4.98 4.55 9.73
CA THR A 54 -4.85 4.47 8.26
C THR A 54 -3.73 5.37 7.74
N ILE A 55 -3.72 6.64 8.18
CA ILE A 55 -2.68 7.60 7.79
C ILE A 55 -1.29 7.11 8.24
N LEU A 56 -1.17 6.60 9.46
CA LEU A 56 0.10 6.07 9.97
C LEU A 56 0.60 4.87 9.16
N ILE A 57 -0.30 3.96 8.79
CA ILE A 57 0.06 2.78 7.98
C ILE A 57 0.45 3.22 6.56
N GLU A 58 -0.33 4.08 5.92
CA GLU A 58 -0.08 4.52 4.55
C GLU A 58 1.19 5.37 4.44
N LEU A 59 1.34 6.41 5.25
CA LEU A 59 2.53 7.26 5.22
C LEU A 59 3.76 6.52 5.78
N GLY A 60 3.62 5.89 6.93
CA GLY A 60 4.72 5.16 7.56
C GLY A 60 5.20 4.00 6.70
N GLY A 61 4.29 3.13 6.27
CA GLY A 61 4.60 2.01 5.39
C GLY A 61 5.11 2.47 4.02
N GLY A 62 4.51 3.49 3.43
CA GLY A 62 4.96 4.08 2.17
C GLY A 62 6.37 4.64 2.26
N LEU A 63 6.71 5.38 3.31
CA LEU A 63 8.06 5.91 3.54
C LEU A 63 9.07 4.79 3.82
N MET A 64 8.71 3.77 4.60
CA MET A 64 9.57 2.61 4.84
C MET A 64 9.93 1.90 3.53
N ILE A 65 8.95 1.72 2.63
CA ILE A 65 9.17 1.12 1.31
C ILE A 65 10.03 2.04 0.44
N LEU A 66 9.71 3.34 0.36
CA LEU A 66 10.45 4.30 -0.45
C LEU A 66 11.93 4.34 -0.09
N LEU A 67 12.22 4.50 1.19
CA LEU A 67 13.59 4.58 1.70
C LEU A 67 14.30 3.22 1.72
N GLY A 68 13.55 2.13 1.65
CA GLY A 68 14.08 0.78 1.82
C GLY A 68 14.50 0.49 3.26
N TRP A 69 13.96 1.25 4.23
CA TRP A 69 14.21 1.02 5.64
C TRP A 69 13.15 0.09 6.21
N GLN A 70 13.56 -1.11 6.62
CA GLN A 70 12.64 -2.16 7.06
C GLN A 70 11.44 -2.34 6.10
N ALA A 71 11.70 -2.27 4.79
CA ALA A 71 10.67 -2.26 3.76
C ALA A 71 9.72 -3.48 3.82
N ARG A 72 10.20 -4.62 4.32
CA ARG A 72 9.37 -5.82 4.52
C ARG A 72 8.26 -5.58 5.52
N TRP A 73 8.55 -4.91 6.65
CA TRP A 73 7.53 -4.58 7.65
C TRP A 73 6.54 -3.55 7.12
N GLY A 74 7.04 -2.51 6.42
CA GLY A 74 6.18 -1.55 5.74
C GLY A 74 5.25 -2.22 4.72
N ALA A 75 5.78 -3.10 3.88
CA ALA A 75 5.00 -3.85 2.90
C ALA A 75 3.99 -4.81 3.56
N THR A 76 4.37 -5.47 4.66
CA THR A 76 3.46 -6.34 5.42
C THR A 76 2.31 -5.54 6.03
N ALA A 77 2.60 -4.40 6.65
CA ALA A 77 1.58 -3.55 7.23
C ALA A 77 0.57 -3.06 6.17
N ILE A 78 1.06 -2.58 5.03
CA ILE A 78 0.21 -2.15 3.91
C ILE A 78 -0.56 -3.33 3.32
N PHE A 79 0.07 -4.49 3.12
CA PHE A 79 -0.59 -5.68 2.61
C PHE A 79 -1.79 -6.08 3.47
N LEU A 80 -1.60 -6.20 4.79
CA LEU A 80 -2.66 -6.54 5.71
C LEU A 80 -3.75 -5.47 5.79
N PHE A 81 -3.37 -4.20 5.70
CA PHE A 81 -4.29 -3.07 5.70
C PHE A 81 -5.18 -3.02 4.45
N ILE A 82 -4.63 -3.29 3.26
CA ILE A 82 -5.38 -3.26 2.00
C ILE A 82 -6.50 -4.30 1.97
N ILE A 83 -6.38 -5.44 2.66
CA ILE A 83 -7.40 -6.48 2.66
C ILE A 83 -8.76 -5.94 3.12
N PRO A 84 -8.92 -5.45 4.37
CA PRO A 84 -10.19 -4.91 4.81
C PRO A 84 -10.60 -3.66 4.01
N VAL A 85 -9.67 -2.79 3.64
CA VAL A 85 -9.97 -1.62 2.81
C VAL A 85 -10.62 -2.02 1.49
N THR A 86 -10.08 -3.01 0.81
CA THR A 86 -10.62 -3.49 -0.47
C THR A 86 -12.03 -4.06 -0.31
N LEU A 87 -12.27 -4.85 0.72
CA LEU A 87 -13.57 -5.48 0.96
C LEU A 87 -14.65 -4.48 1.41
N ILE A 88 -14.28 -3.48 2.21
CA ILE A 88 -15.22 -2.51 2.77
C ILE A 88 -15.55 -1.39 1.76
N PHE A 89 -14.53 -0.86 1.07
CA PHE A 89 -14.67 0.33 0.25
C PHE A 89 -14.87 0.03 -1.24
N HIS A 90 -14.51 -1.17 -1.71
CA HIS A 90 -14.61 -1.55 -3.12
C HIS A 90 -15.40 -2.86 -3.35
N PRO A 91 -16.59 -3.04 -2.72
CA PRO A 91 -17.45 -4.20 -2.97
C PRO A 91 -18.20 -4.03 -4.29
N PHE A 92 -17.52 -4.17 -5.43
CA PHE A 92 -18.07 -3.89 -6.77
C PHE A 92 -19.34 -4.68 -7.09
N TRP A 93 -19.55 -5.83 -6.43
CA TRP A 93 -20.76 -6.67 -6.59
C TRP A 93 -22.02 -6.07 -5.97
N THR A 94 -21.91 -4.96 -5.22
CA THR A 94 -23.05 -4.25 -4.63
C THR A 94 -23.47 -3.02 -5.42
N PHE A 95 -22.77 -2.71 -6.50
CA PHE A 95 -23.01 -1.55 -7.35
C PHE A 95 -23.47 -1.97 -8.75
N GLU A 96 -24.06 -1.05 -9.49
CA GLU A 96 -24.51 -1.25 -10.88
C GLU A 96 -23.93 -0.17 -11.80
N GLY A 97 -23.92 -0.44 -13.10
CA GLY A 97 -23.53 0.51 -14.14
C GLY A 97 -22.06 0.96 -14.02
N GLN A 98 -21.82 2.25 -14.21
CA GLN A 98 -20.46 2.82 -14.20
C GLN A 98 -19.79 2.74 -12.83
N GLU A 99 -20.57 2.86 -11.75
CA GLU A 99 -20.02 2.75 -10.41
C GLU A 99 -19.49 1.34 -10.13
N ALA A 100 -20.19 0.30 -10.53
CA ALA A 100 -19.71 -1.08 -10.43
C ALA A 100 -18.38 -1.26 -11.16
N MET A 101 -18.23 -0.68 -12.36
CA MET A 101 -16.99 -0.74 -13.13
C MET A 101 -15.84 0.00 -12.42
N HIS A 102 -16.12 1.19 -11.86
CA HIS A 102 -15.12 1.95 -11.10
C HIS A 102 -14.65 1.18 -9.87
N GLN A 103 -15.58 0.59 -9.12
CA GLN A 103 -15.25 -0.22 -7.94
C GLN A 103 -14.52 -1.51 -8.31
N PHE A 104 -14.86 -2.14 -9.44
CA PHE A 104 -14.16 -3.29 -9.98
C PHE A 104 -12.68 -2.96 -10.28
N HIS A 105 -12.40 -1.87 -10.97
CA HIS A 105 -11.03 -1.44 -11.24
C HIS A 105 -10.26 -1.15 -9.95
N SER A 106 -10.90 -0.52 -8.97
CA SER A 106 -10.26 -0.22 -7.68
C SER A 106 -9.95 -1.49 -6.89
N PHE A 107 -10.84 -2.47 -6.91
CA PHE A 107 -10.63 -3.79 -6.29
C PHE A 107 -9.41 -4.49 -6.90
N PHE A 108 -9.37 -4.64 -8.21
CA PHE A 108 -8.27 -5.34 -8.89
C PHE A 108 -6.95 -4.56 -8.86
N LYS A 109 -7.00 -3.22 -8.86
CA LYS A 109 -5.82 -2.39 -8.59
C LYS A 109 -5.21 -2.72 -7.22
N ASN A 110 -6.03 -2.83 -6.19
CA ASN A 110 -5.57 -3.20 -4.85
C ASN A 110 -4.95 -4.61 -4.82
N LEU A 111 -5.53 -5.58 -5.54
CA LEU A 111 -4.94 -6.90 -5.69
C LEU A 111 -3.55 -6.84 -6.36
N ALA A 112 -3.39 -6.04 -7.40
CA ALA A 112 -2.11 -5.84 -8.07
C ALA A 112 -1.06 -5.22 -7.13
N ILE A 113 -1.46 -4.24 -6.32
CA ILE A 113 -0.61 -3.63 -5.29
C ILE A 113 -0.20 -4.68 -4.25
N MET A 114 -1.13 -5.51 -3.78
CA MET A 114 -0.83 -6.60 -2.84
C MET A 114 0.20 -7.57 -3.42
N GLY A 115 0.11 -7.89 -4.71
CA GLY A 115 1.12 -8.67 -5.42
C GLY A 115 2.51 -8.01 -5.36
N GLY A 116 2.59 -6.71 -5.62
CA GLY A 116 3.83 -5.93 -5.47
C GLY A 116 4.38 -5.93 -4.05
N MET A 117 3.50 -5.78 -3.04
CA MET A 117 3.91 -5.86 -1.62
C MET A 117 4.47 -7.23 -1.27
N MET A 118 3.87 -8.32 -1.79
CA MET A 118 4.36 -9.68 -1.61
C MET A 118 5.80 -9.83 -2.11
N PHE A 119 6.14 -9.24 -3.27
CA PHE A 119 7.52 -9.25 -3.76
C PHE A 119 8.48 -8.56 -2.81
N ILE A 120 8.12 -7.40 -2.23
CA ILE A 120 8.96 -6.71 -1.24
C ILE A 120 9.09 -7.54 0.04
N MET A 121 8.02 -8.17 0.50
CA MET A 121 8.04 -9.03 1.69
C MET A 121 9.02 -10.20 1.53
N VAL A 122 9.03 -10.83 0.37
CA VAL A 122 9.87 -12.00 0.08
C VAL A 122 11.32 -11.61 -0.23
N PHE A 123 11.52 -10.68 -1.16
CA PHE A 123 12.84 -10.34 -1.69
C PHE A 123 13.52 -9.16 -0.97
N GLY A 124 12.78 -8.40 -0.17
CA GLY A 124 13.30 -7.23 0.55
C GLY A 124 13.40 -5.98 -0.32
N SER A 125 14.12 -4.99 0.20
CA SER A 125 14.24 -3.66 -0.41
C SER A 125 15.16 -3.59 -1.64
N GLY A 126 16.08 -4.53 -1.77
CA GLY A 126 17.07 -4.51 -2.84
C GLY A 126 18.12 -3.40 -2.72
N PRO A 127 18.89 -3.13 -3.79
CA PRO A 127 19.90 -2.07 -3.84
C PRO A 127 19.32 -0.67 -3.58
N PHE A 128 20.18 0.28 -3.20
CA PHE A 128 19.82 1.67 -2.87
C PHE A 128 18.79 1.78 -1.76
N SER A 129 18.97 0.98 -0.70
CA SER A 129 18.14 1.01 0.51
C SER A 129 18.95 1.47 1.71
N ILE A 130 18.30 2.21 2.63
CA ILE A 130 18.96 2.76 3.83
C ILE A 130 19.20 1.68 4.88
N GLY A 131 18.36 0.64 4.93
CA GLY A 131 18.34 -0.32 6.04
C GLY A 131 18.85 -1.72 5.73
N GLY A 132 19.26 -2.00 4.48
CA GLY A 132 19.86 -3.29 4.12
C GLY A 132 19.05 -4.51 4.58
N ASP A 133 17.79 -4.63 4.17
CA ASP A 133 17.02 -5.87 4.37
C ASP A 133 17.62 -7.00 3.51
N HIS A 134 18.78 -7.46 3.94
CA HIS A 134 19.42 -8.61 3.29
C HIS A 134 18.61 -9.86 3.63
N CYS A 135 17.99 -10.44 2.60
CA CYS A 135 17.47 -11.79 2.71
C CYS A 135 18.63 -12.72 3.08
N PRO A 136 18.52 -13.58 4.12
CA PRO A 136 19.44 -14.66 4.28
C PRO A 136 19.43 -15.43 2.96
N LYS A 137 20.61 -15.69 2.40
CA LYS A 137 20.76 -16.48 1.17
C LYS A 137 20.03 -17.78 1.39
N ILE A 138 18.90 -17.97 0.68
CA ILE A 138 18.26 -19.27 0.63
C ILE A 138 19.33 -20.18 0.00
N GLY A 139 19.80 -21.15 0.78
CA GLY A 139 20.86 -22.05 0.41
C GLY A 139 20.60 -22.67 -0.97
N LYS A 140 21.70 -22.90 -1.67
CA LYS A 140 21.72 -23.62 -2.96
C LYS A 140 21.17 -25.03 -2.79
#